data_6a917dde86a4653ee2cf376f4512d33c
#
_entry.id   6a917dde86a4653ee2cf376f4512d33c
#
_cell.length_a   1.000
_cell.length_b   1.000
_cell.length_c   1.000
_cell.angle_alpha   90.00
_cell.angle_beta   90.00
_cell.angle_gamma   90.00
#
_symmetry.space_group_name_H-M   'P 1'
#
loop_
_entity.id
_entity.type
_entity.pdbx_description
1 polymer ?
#
loop_
_entity_poly.entity_id
_entity_poly.type
_entity_poly.pdbx_seq_one_letter_code
_entity_poly.pdbx_strand_id
1 'polypeptide(L)'
;NRIRLVESVHGVWNAGDATGTDNGGDRKYSESSFDETQRRITDTLHIAVPEFYYVPKGMEFDKATISDVTQMAVIRYRYNDNFVYFHLAANEKDLSQGEWKDREQVKVETLDETLEVEMGTLSENNEENYYVVWKYKDAYYQLSGQIEKEELIKILNEMQYNA
;
A
#
# COMPACT_ATOMS: atom_id res chain seq x y z
N ASN A 1 -2.54 -23.15 1.08
CA ASN A 1 -2.93 -22.36 2.24
C ASN A 1 -2.34 -20.97 2.14
N ARG A 2 -3.19 -19.99 2.26
CA ARG A 2 -2.77 -18.61 2.20
C ARG A 2 -2.62 -18.06 3.59
N ILE A 3 -1.56 -17.29 3.75
CA ILE A 3 -1.35 -16.57 4.99
C ILE A 3 -1.78 -15.15 4.72
N ARG A 4 -2.74 -14.68 5.49
CA ARG A 4 -3.20 -13.30 5.34
C ARG A 4 -2.12 -12.37 5.87
N LEU A 5 -1.78 -11.40 5.04
CA LEU A 5 -0.80 -10.40 5.43
C LEU A 5 -1.15 -9.75 6.76
N VAL A 6 -2.40 -9.41 6.94
CA VAL A 6 -2.83 -8.72 8.15
C VAL A 6 -2.51 -9.50 9.41
N GLU A 7 -2.59 -10.81 9.36
CA GLU A 7 -2.32 -11.63 10.53
C GLU A 7 -0.85 -11.65 10.89
N SER A 8 0.00 -11.60 9.88
CA SER A 8 1.44 -11.63 10.12
C SER A 8 1.99 -10.30 10.59
N VAL A 9 1.27 -9.21 10.39
CA VAL A 9 1.79 -7.88 10.72
C VAL A 9 1.09 -7.19 11.88
N HIS A 10 0.01 -7.76 12.41
CA HIS A 10 -0.72 -7.14 13.52
C HIS A 10 0.16 -6.91 14.74
N GLY A 11 1.03 -7.86 15.02
CA GLY A 11 1.85 -7.81 16.21
C GLY A 11 2.89 -6.70 16.23
N VAL A 12 3.18 -6.10 15.10
CA VAL A 12 4.17 -5.03 15.03
C VAL A 12 3.57 -3.67 15.26
N TRP A 13 2.27 -3.55 15.25
CA TRP A 13 1.63 -2.27 15.44
C TRP A 13 1.56 -1.93 16.92
N ASN A 14 2.01 -0.74 17.27
CA ASN A 14 1.95 -0.30 18.64
C ASN A 14 0.64 0.44 18.90
N ALA A 15 -0.21 -0.16 19.71
CA ALA A 15 -1.51 0.42 20.02
C ALA A 15 -1.40 1.79 20.72
N GLY A 16 -0.28 2.07 21.36
CA GLY A 16 -0.06 3.37 21.98
C GLY A 16 -0.03 4.51 20.99
N ASP A 17 0.22 4.20 19.73
CA ASP A 17 0.25 5.22 18.69
C ASP A 17 -1.11 5.40 18.02
N ALA A 18 -2.09 4.65 18.44
CA ALA A 18 -3.38 4.63 17.77
C ALA A 18 -4.31 5.72 18.30
N THR A 19 -3.80 6.90 18.45
CA THR A 19 -4.61 8.03 18.84
C THR A 19 -4.95 8.86 17.63
N GLY A 20 -6.21 9.04 17.40
CA GLY A 20 -6.64 9.91 16.33
C GLY A 20 -6.13 11.30 16.59
N THR A 21 -5.55 11.90 15.62
CA THR A 21 -5.06 13.26 15.73
C THR A 21 -5.80 14.11 14.72
N ASP A 22 -6.47 15.12 15.22
CA ASP A 22 -7.18 16.04 14.36
C ASP A 22 -6.33 17.29 14.23
N ASN A 23 -5.76 17.49 13.05
CA ASN A 23 -4.88 18.60 12.77
C ASN A 23 -5.55 19.59 11.83
N GLY A 24 -6.48 20.36 12.35
CA GLY A 24 -7.09 21.41 11.54
C GLY A 24 -7.89 20.89 10.35
N GLY A 25 -8.55 19.78 10.54
CA GLY A 25 -9.41 19.22 9.51
C GLY A 25 -8.85 17.99 8.81
N ASP A 26 -7.57 17.75 9.00
CA ASP A 26 -6.97 16.54 8.44
C ASP A 26 -6.81 15.52 9.55
N ARG A 27 -7.45 14.40 9.41
CA ARG A 27 -7.38 13.34 10.40
C ARG A 27 -6.30 12.34 10.04
N LYS A 28 -5.42 12.10 10.99
CA LYS A 28 -4.38 11.09 10.87
C LYS A 28 -4.55 10.08 11.97
N TYR A 29 -4.62 8.83 11.57
CA TYR A 29 -4.85 7.73 12.50
C TYR A 29 -3.69 6.77 12.45
N SER A 30 -3.29 6.30 13.62
CA SER A 30 -2.41 5.16 13.76
C SER A 30 -3.29 3.98 14.16
N GLU A 31 -3.31 2.96 13.37
CA GLU A 31 -4.19 1.83 13.59
C GLU A 31 -3.43 0.64 14.15
N SER A 32 -4.08 -0.08 15.06
CA SER A 32 -3.47 -1.24 15.71
C SER A 32 -3.69 -2.53 14.94
N SER A 33 -4.50 -2.52 13.91
CA SER A 33 -4.73 -3.68 13.09
C SER A 33 -5.03 -3.28 11.66
N PHE A 34 -4.72 -4.19 10.76
CA PHE A 34 -5.03 -3.96 9.35
C PHE A 34 -6.54 -3.93 9.11
N ASP A 35 -7.30 -4.72 9.85
CA ASP A 35 -8.75 -4.74 9.66
C ASP A 35 -9.37 -3.40 10.00
N GLU A 36 -8.89 -2.74 11.05
CA GLU A 36 -9.33 -1.40 11.40
C GLU A 36 -8.88 -0.39 10.36
N THR A 37 -7.64 -0.51 9.89
CA THR A 37 -7.10 0.35 8.86
C THR A 37 -7.95 0.24 7.58
N GLN A 38 -8.24 -0.98 7.17
CA GLN A 38 -9.04 -1.22 5.97
C GLN A 38 -10.42 -0.59 6.08
N ARG A 39 -11.08 -0.80 7.22
CA ARG A 39 -12.41 -0.24 7.44
C ARG A 39 -12.36 1.28 7.41
N ARG A 40 -11.38 1.87 8.05
CA ARG A 40 -11.26 3.31 8.10
C ARG A 40 -10.95 3.93 6.74
N ILE A 41 -10.12 3.26 5.95
CA ILE A 41 -9.85 3.72 4.59
C ILE A 41 -11.13 3.65 3.76
N THR A 42 -11.84 2.54 3.84
CA THR A 42 -13.10 2.36 3.11
C THR A 42 -14.11 3.43 3.52
N ASP A 43 -14.24 3.68 4.81
CA ASP A 43 -15.21 4.65 5.32
C ASP A 43 -14.84 6.09 4.94
N THR A 44 -13.56 6.39 4.90
CA THR A 44 -13.09 7.76 4.63
C THR A 44 -12.98 8.06 3.15
N LEU A 45 -12.45 7.13 2.38
CA LEU A 45 -12.15 7.36 0.97
C LEU A 45 -13.18 6.73 0.02
N HIS A 46 -14.01 5.83 0.52
CA HIS A 46 -15.01 5.11 -0.26
C HIS A 46 -14.40 4.35 -1.45
N ILE A 47 -13.27 3.72 -1.19
CA ILE A 47 -12.57 2.90 -2.18
C ILE A 47 -12.38 1.50 -1.66
N ALA A 48 -12.17 0.57 -2.57
CA ALA A 48 -11.83 -0.80 -2.20
C ALA A 48 -10.41 -0.85 -1.67
N VAL A 49 -10.18 -1.65 -0.63
CA VAL A 49 -8.85 -1.83 -0.07
C VAL A 49 -8.43 -3.27 -0.35
N PRO A 50 -7.36 -3.47 -1.11
CA PRO A 50 -6.90 -4.82 -1.37
C PRO A 50 -6.22 -5.42 -0.15
N GLU A 51 -6.41 -6.72 0.03
CA GLU A 51 -5.72 -7.50 1.03
C GLU A 51 -4.60 -8.27 0.36
N PHE A 52 -3.42 -8.26 0.96
CA PHE A 52 -2.29 -9.03 0.45
C PHE A 52 -2.20 -10.32 1.27
N TYR A 53 -2.33 -11.45 0.61
CA TYR A 53 -2.21 -12.75 1.27
C TYR A 53 -0.79 -13.29 1.20
N TYR A 54 0.11 -12.53 0.60
CA TYR A 54 1.52 -12.83 0.59
C TYR A 54 2.31 -11.53 0.76
N VAL A 55 3.33 -11.57 1.60
CA VAL A 55 4.38 -10.56 1.64
C VAL A 55 5.70 -11.27 1.84
N PRO A 56 6.80 -10.66 1.38
CA PRO A 56 8.10 -11.28 1.58
C PRO A 56 8.44 -11.36 3.06
N LYS A 57 9.26 -12.35 3.39
CA LYS A 57 9.70 -12.55 4.75
C LYS A 57 10.37 -11.27 5.27
N GLY A 58 10.00 -10.87 6.46
CA GLY A 58 10.57 -9.68 7.08
C GLY A 58 9.84 -8.39 6.76
N MET A 59 8.82 -8.45 5.93
CA MET A 59 7.99 -7.28 5.66
C MET A 59 6.87 -7.24 6.68
N GLU A 60 6.80 -6.14 7.44
CA GLU A 60 5.86 -6.03 8.54
C GLU A 60 5.13 -4.69 8.52
N PHE A 61 3.86 -4.74 8.85
CA PHE A 61 3.03 -3.54 8.98
C PHE A 61 3.63 -2.63 10.05
N ASP A 62 3.78 -1.34 9.72
CA ASP A 62 4.31 -0.36 10.64
C ASP A 62 3.22 0.62 11.08
N LYS A 63 2.68 1.38 10.15
CA LYS A 63 1.59 2.29 10.47
C LYS A 63 0.82 2.70 9.22
N ALA A 64 -0.34 3.30 9.43
CA ALA A 64 -1.15 3.85 8.35
C ALA A 64 -1.52 5.28 8.66
N THR A 65 -1.61 6.10 7.64
CA THR A 65 -2.08 7.48 7.74
C THR A 65 -3.19 7.65 6.71
N ILE A 66 -4.30 8.23 7.12
CA ILE A 66 -5.46 8.43 6.27
C ILE A 66 -5.83 9.90 6.33
N SER A 67 -5.96 10.53 5.18
CA SER A 67 -6.32 11.94 5.07
C SER A 67 -7.63 12.07 4.31
N ASP A 68 -8.64 12.65 4.93
CA ASP A 68 -9.90 12.94 4.25
C ASP A 68 -9.80 14.24 3.45
N VAL A 69 -8.83 15.08 3.76
CA VAL A 69 -8.59 16.30 2.99
C VAL A 69 -8.02 15.98 1.63
N THR A 70 -6.97 15.16 1.57
CA THR A 70 -6.33 14.78 0.31
C THR A 70 -6.96 13.55 -0.33
N GLN A 71 -7.85 12.86 0.37
CA GLN A 71 -8.48 11.62 -0.11
C GLN A 71 -7.43 10.57 -0.45
N MET A 72 -6.45 10.43 0.43
CA MET A 72 -5.37 9.47 0.24
C MET A 72 -5.03 8.78 1.56
N ALA A 73 -4.64 7.54 1.47
CA ALA A 73 -4.12 6.78 2.59
C ALA A 73 -2.74 6.25 2.23
N VAL A 74 -1.90 6.12 3.23
CA VAL A 74 -0.57 5.53 3.07
C VAL A 74 -0.37 4.50 4.16
N ILE A 75 -0.07 3.28 3.77
CA ILE A 75 0.29 2.22 4.69
C ILE A 75 1.77 2.00 4.55
N ARG A 76 2.48 2.08 5.67
CA ARG A 76 3.92 1.90 5.67
C ARG A 76 4.26 0.55 6.26
N TYR A 77 5.15 -0.17 5.58
CA TYR A 77 5.69 -1.44 6.03
C TYR A 77 7.18 -1.31 6.24
N ARG A 78 7.70 -1.99 7.24
CA ARG A 78 9.15 -2.14 7.41
C ARG A 78 9.61 -3.35 6.63
N TYR A 79 10.73 -3.22 5.95
CA TYR A 79 11.31 -4.32 5.17
C TYR A 79 12.82 -4.12 5.02
N ASN A 80 13.60 -5.05 5.58
CA ASN A 80 15.06 -5.02 5.49
C ASN A 80 15.68 -3.66 5.83
N ASP A 81 15.34 -3.14 7.00
CA ASP A 81 15.82 -1.83 7.50
C ASP A 81 15.36 -0.64 6.67
N ASN A 82 14.42 -0.85 5.78
CA ASN A 82 13.84 0.20 4.96
C ASN A 82 12.32 0.15 5.05
N PHE A 83 11.68 0.98 4.26
CA PHE A 83 10.23 1.05 4.23
C PHE A 83 9.69 0.77 2.84
N VAL A 84 8.55 0.12 2.81
CA VAL A 84 7.74 -0.05 1.62
C VAL A 84 6.44 0.68 1.88
N TYR A 85 6.00 1.48 0.92
CA TYR A 85 4.81 2.30 1.05
C TYR A 85 3.72 1.81 0.13
N PHE A 86 2.52 1.71 0.66
CA PHE A 86 1.35 1.41 -0.13
C PHE A 86 0.42 2.62 -0.08
N HIS A 87 0.33 3.30 -1.22
CA HIS A 87 -0.53 4.47 -1.37
C HIS A 87 -1.85 4.05 -1.99
N LEU A 88 -2.95 4.56 -1.41
CA LEU A 88 -4.29 4.34 -1.93
C LEU A 88 -4.92 5.71 -2.07
N ALA A 89 -5.45 6.02 -3.24
CA ALA A 89 -5.98 7.35 -3.51
C ALA A 89 -7.29 7.27 -4.27
N ALA A 90 -8.21 8.18 -3.93
CA ALA A 90 -9.44 8.32 -4.68
C ALA A 90 -9.23 9.10 -5.97
N ASN A 91 -8.06 9.74 -6.11
CA ASN A 91 -7.71 10.54 -7.29
C ASN A 91 -6.30 10.23 -7.75
N GLU A 92 -6.13 10.12 -9.05
CA GLU A 92 -4.83 9.86 -9.65
C GLU A 92 -3.79 10.92 -9.30
N LYS A 93 -4.20 12.17 -9.19
CA LYS A 93 -3.30 13.28 -8.89
C LYS A 93 -2.54 13.13 -7.59
N ASP A 94 -3.10 12.37 -6.67
CA ASP A 94 -2.53 12.28 -5.33
C ASP A 94 -1.40 11.26 -5.24
N LEU A 95 -1.18 10.48 -6.28
CA LEU A 95 -0.07 9.56 -6.30
C LEU A 95 1.20 10.26 -6.72
N SER A 96 2.33 9.76 -6.23
CA SER A 96 3.62 10.34 -6.54
C SER A 96 3.89 10.36 -8.03
N GLN A 97 4.34 11.50 -8.52
CA GLN A 97 4.69 11.69 -9.91
C GLN A 97 6.20 11.86 -10.09
N GLY A 98 7.00 11.27 -9.22
CA GLY A 98 8.44 11.37 -9.30
C GLY A 98 8.99 10.92 -10.66
N GLU A 99 10.26 11.15 -10.86
CA GLU A 99 10.93 10.75 -12.11
C GLU A 99 11.20 9.25 -12.10
N TRP A 100 10.19 8.50 -12.50
CA TRP A 100 10.32 7.05 -12.60
C TRP A 100 10.93 6.68 -13.92
N LYS A 101 11.82 5.71 -13.90
CA LYS A 101 12.54 5.22 -15.09
C LYS A 101 12.15 3.78 -15.38
N ASP A 102 12.51 3.36 -16.58
CA ASP A 102 12.29 1.97 -17.02
C ASP A 102 10.85 1.54 -16.85
N ARG A 103 9.94 2.45 -17.23
CA ARG A 103 8.51 2.19 -17.12
C ARG A 103 8.08 1.11 -18.10
N GLU A 104 7.30 0.16 -17.63
CA GLU A 104 6.74 -0.86 -18.49
C GLU A 104 5.32 -1.18 -18.05
N GLN A 105 4.50 -1.57 -19.01
CA GLN A 105 3.15 -2.04 -18.75
C GLN A 105 3.19 -3.55 -18.67
N VAL A 106 2.70 -4.09 -17.58
CA VAL A 106 2.75 -5.52 -17.30
C VAL A 106 1.36 -6.00 -16.94
N LYS A 107 0.99 -7.18 -17.42
CA LYS A 107 -0.22 -7.84 -16.96
C LYS A 107 0.13 -8.75 -15.82
N VAL A 108 -0.57 -8.58 -14.71
CA VAL A 108 -0.33 -9.35 -13.50
C VAL A 108 -1.64 -10.02 -13.08
N GLU A 109 -1.58 -11.31 -12.82
CA GLU A 109 -2.75 -12.02 -12.32
C GLU A 109 -2.83 -11.83 -10.80
N THR A 110 -4.01 -11.44 -10.34
CA THR A 110 -4.32 -11.39 -8.93
C THR A 110 -5.26 -12.54 -8.60
N LEU A 111 -5.75 -12.59 -7.37
CA LEU A 111 -6.71 -13.62 -6.99
C LEU A 111 -8.09 -13.40 -7.60
N ASP A 112 -8.39 -12.16 -7.98
CA ASP A 112 -9.69 -11.81 -8.53
C ASP A 112 -9.68 -11.68 -10.05
N GLU A 113 -8.63 -11.12 -10.61
CA GLU A 113 -8.63 -10.72 -12.01
C GLU A 113 -7.21 -10.51 -12.51
N THR A 114 -7.10 -10.28 -13.81
CA THR A 114 -5.85 -9.86 -14.42
C THR A 114 -5.84 -8.34 -14.45
N LEU A 115 -4.78 -7.74 -13.92
CA LEU A 115 -4.60 -6.30 -13.90
C LEU A 115 -3.53 -5.87 -14.88
N GLU A 116 -3.76 -4.72 -15.50
CA GLU A 116 -2.68 -4.03 -16.20
C GLU A 116 -2.06 -3.06 -15.21
N VAL A 117 -0.76 -3.20 -14.99
CA VAL A 117 -0.04 -2.36 -14.04
C VAL A 117 1.14 -1.69 -14.73
N GLU A 118 1.54 -0.55 -14.21
CA GLU A 118 2.78 0.08 -14.64
C GLU A 118 3.83 -0.16 -13.59
N MET A 119 5.00 -0.61 -14.01
CA MET A 119 6.14 -0.82 -13.12
C MET A 119 7.31 0.03 -13.59
N GLY A 120 8.16 0.41 -12.66
CA GLY A 120 9.35 1.17 -12.98
C GLY A 120 10.28 1.28 -11.79
N THR A 121 11.30 2.08 -11.96
CA THR A 121 12.31 2.29 -10.93
C THR A 121 12.52 3.76 -10.66
N LEU A 122 13.01 4.04 -9.47
CA LEU A 122 13.44 5.37 -9.07
C LEU A 122 14.72 5.23 -8.27
N SER A 123 15.79 5.84 -8.74
CA SER A 123 17.06 5.85 -7.99
C SER A 123 17.05 7.04 -7.04
N GLU A 124 17.27 6.77 -5.78
CA GLU A 124 17.29 7.77 -4.75
C GLU A 124 18.44 7.46 -3.80
N ASN A 125 19.33 8.42 -3.60
CA ASN A 125 20.51 8.24 -2.73
C ASN A 125 21.36 7.02 -3.10
N ASN A 126 21.53 6.78 -4.39
CA ASN A 126 22.24 5.63 -4.92
C ASN A 126 21.57 4.28 -4.61
N GLU A 127 20.32 4.33 -4.19
CA GLU A 127 19.55 3.12 -3.93
C GLU A 127 18.40 3.05 -4.93
N GLU A 128 18.17 1.87 -5.45
CA GLU A 128 17.13 1.66 -6.43
C GLU A 128 15.83 1.23 -5.74
N ASN A 129 14.78 1.98 -6.00
CA ASN A 129 13.46 1.65 -5.54
C ASN A 129 12.63 1.20 -6.73
N TYR A 130 11.74 0.28 -6.49
CA TYR A 130 10.78 -0.17 -7.50
C TYR A 130 9.40 0.29 -7.12
N TYR A 131 8.57 0.48 -8.13
CA TYR A 131 7.17 0.80 -7.89
C TYR A 131 6.28 0.02 -8.82
N VAL A 132 5.04 -0.15 -8.41
CA VAL A 132 3.97 -0.64 -9.25
C VAL A 132 2.74 0.21 -8.99
N VAL A 133 2.08 0.64 -10.06
CA VAL A 133 0.89 1.50 -10.00
C VAL A 133 -0.21 0.84 -10.80
N TRP A 134 -1.40 0.86 -10.25
CA TRP A 134 -2.56 0.33 -10.96
C TRP A 134 -3.83 1.06 -10.55
N LYS A 135 -4.86 0.88 -11.35
CA LYS A 135 -6.17 1.45 -11.10
C LYS A 135 -7.17 0.31 -10.93
N TYR A 136 -8.09 0.46 -10.00
CA TYR A 136 -9.20 -0.47 -9.84
C TYR A 136 -10.45 0.34 -9.56
N LYS A 137 -11.44 0.22 -10.46
CA LYS A 137 -12.64 1.08 -10.42
C LYS A 137 -12.20 2.53 -10.43
N ASP A 138 -12.58 3.32 -9.44
CA ASP A 138 -12.24 4.74 -9.40
C ASP A 138 -11.05 5.05 -8.50
N ALA A 139 -10.39 4.02 -8.00
CA ALA A 139 -9.29 4.18 -7.07
C ALA A 139 -7.95 3.89 -7.72
N TYR A 140 -6.91 4.47 -7.17
CA TYR A 140 -5.53 4.35 -7.65
C TYR A 140 -4.65 3.84 -6.54
N TYR A 141 -3.74 2.98 -6.88
CA TYR A 141 -2.90 2.30 -5.91
C TYR A 141 -1.45 2.31 -6.37
N GLN A 142 -0.54 2.48 -5.41
CA GLN A 142 0.88 2.44 -5.70
C GLN A 142 1.61 1.72 -4.56
N LEU A 143 2.40 0.73 -4.91
CA LEU A 143 3.25 0.03 -3.96
C LEU A 143 4.68 0.31 -4.37
N SER A 144 5.50 0.84 -3.46
CA SER A 144 6.84 1.30 -3.82
C SER A 144 7.80 1.22 -2.65
N GLY A 145 9.07 1.07 -2.97
CA GLY A 145 10.13 1.06 -1.96
C GLY A 145 11.34 0.28 -2.40
N GLN A 146 12.22 0.04 -1.44
CA GLN A 146 13.39 -0.81 -1.65
C GLN A 146 12.97 -2.27 -1.50
N ILE A 147 12.33 -2.79 -2.53
CA ILE A 147 11.82 -4.14 -2.57
C ILE A 147 12.06 -4.68 -3.97
N GLU A 148 12.37 -5.93 -4.08
CA GLU A 148 12.66 -6.56 -5.34
C GLU A 148 11.43 -6.56 -6.25
N LYS A 149 11.64 -6.38 -7.54
CA LYS A 149 10.57 -6.37 -8.53
C LYS A 149 9.76 -7.66 -8.46
N GLU A 150 10.44 -8.79 -8.32
CA GLU A 150 9.80 -10.10 -8.26
C GLU A 150 8.88 -10.21 -7.05
N GLU A 151 9.28 -9.60 -5.94
CA GLU A 151 8.46 -9.62 -4.74
C GLU A 151 7.21 -8.76 -4.90
N LEU A 152 7.32 -7.62 -5.57
CA LEU A 152 6.16 -6.80 -5.87
C LEU A 152 5.14 -7.59 -6.68
N ILE A 153 5.60 -8.33 -7.68
CA ILE A 153 4.72 -9.15 -8.52
C ILE A 153 4.05 -10.23 -7.68
N LYS A 154 4.80 -10.89 -6.80
CA LYS A 154 4.24 -11.91 -5.92
C LYS A 154 3.18 -11.37 -4.99
N ILE A 155 3.39 -10.17 -4.46
CA ILE A 155 2.39 -9.51 -3.61
C ILE A 155 1.09 -9.34 -4.39
N LEU A 156 1.18 -8.84 -5.61
CA LEU A 156 0.00 -8.65 -6.45
C LEU A 156 -0.66 -9.96 -6.84
N ASN A 157 0.12 -11.01 -7.07
CA ASN A 157 -0.44 -12.32 -7.43
C ASN A 157 -1.35 -12.88 -6.33
N GLU A 158 -1.08 -12.51 -5.09
CA GLU A 158 -1.85 -12.98 -3.94
C GLU A 158 -2.68 -11.85 -3.33
N MET A 159 -3.14 -10.95 -4.15
CA MET A 159 -3.95 -9.82 -3.73
C MET A 159 -5.41 -10.06 -4.08
N GLN A 160 -6.29 -9.65 -3.18
CA GLN A 160 -7.73 -9.71 -3.39
C GLN A 160 -8.38 -8.47 -2.83
N TYR A 161 -9.33 -7.91 -3.57
CA TYR A 161 -10.08 -6.77 -3.08
C TYR A 161 -11.20 -7.24 -2.18
N ASN A 162 -11.39 -6.53 -1.11
CA ASN A 162 -12.54 -6.73 -0.24
C ASN A 162 -13.56 -5.65 -0.54
N ALA A 163 -14.73 -6.11 -0.88
CA ALA A 163 -15.82 -5.21 -1.22
C ALA A 163 -16.31 -4.48 0.04
#